data_dee7c5f45a33244a6c1dd663a4dc8fe5
#
_entry.id   dee7c5f45a33244a6c1dd663a4dc8fe5
#
_cell.length_a   1.000
_cell.length_b   1.000
_cell.length_c   1.000
_cell.angle_alpha   90.00
_cell.angle_beta   90.00
_cell.angle_gamma   90.00
#
_symmetry.space_group_name_H-M   'P 1'
#
loop_
_entity.id
_entity.type
_entity.pdbx_description
1 polymer ?
#
loop_
_entity_poly.entity_id
_entity_poly.type
_entity_poly.pdbx_seq_one_letter_code
_entity_poly.pdbx_strand_id
1 'polypeptide(L)'
;MLGDYTTESSELPDGWSIGSIGSYCDVKSGYAFKSEWWTDVGHKVIKIANIINNSIDLDSCDNVAPENAEKASNFYVKPGDILIAMTGATTGKIGVVPYCDELIVVNQRVGRFFLGDKPLEKAPFLFSTLLYGRVSRHLQPDGTAGSAQDNLSADNIKDVAIVVPDTKVIESFNSTHQNHLKSIMLNNAEIRTLSKLQDIMLAQISGR
;
A
#
# COMPACT_ATOMS: atom_id res chain seq x y z
N MET A 1 3.81 14.38 17.83
CA MET A 1 3.67 13.34 18.85
C MET A 1 2.19 13.08 19.05
N LEU A 2 1.66 11.98 18.48
CA LEU A 2 0.32 11.50 18.79
C LEU A 2 0.47 10.57 19.99
N GLY A 3 0.12 11.05 21.18
CA GLY A 3 0.15 10.25 22.40
C GLY A 3 -0.84 9.07 22.34
N ASP A 4 -0.67 8.12 23.25
CA ASP A 4 -1.57 6.97 23.42
C ASP A 4 -2.95 7.43 23.92
N TYR A 5 -3.87 7.73 23.00
CA TYR A 5 -5.24 8.19 23.32
C TYR A 5 -6.21 7.05 23.71
N THR A 6 -5.76 6.01 24.38
CA THR A 6 -6.61 4.81 24.49
C THR A 6 -6.86 4.21 25.85
N THR A 7 -6.38 4.75 26.94
CA THR A 7 -6.68 4.12 28.25
C THR A 7 -6.95 5.07 29.42
N GLU A 8 -6.69 6.36 29.30
CA GLU A 8 -7.08 7.31 30.32
C GLU A 8 -7.52 8.61 29.62
N SER A 9 -8.79 8.96 29.69
CA SER A 9 -9.47 10.26 29.48
C SER A 9 -8.65 11.46 28.94
N SER A 10 -7.80 11.27 27.94
CA SER A 10 -7.31 12.40 27.18
C SER A 10 -8.41 12.76 26.17
N GLU A 11 -9.12 13.84 26.45
CA GLU A 11 -10.08 14.42 25.53
C GLU A 11 -9.40 14.68 24.18
N LEU A 12 -10.01 14.19 23.09
CA LEU A 12 -9.54 14.52 21.77
C LEU A 12 -9.67 16.04 21.57
N PRO A 13 -8.77 16.66 20.79
CA PRO A 13 -8.93 18.07 20.42
C PRO A 13 -10.29 18.33 19.79
N ASP A 14 -10.78 19.57 19.91
CA ASP A 14 -12.03 19.99 19.30
C ASP A 14 -12.05 19.66 17.80
N GLY A 15 -13.15 19.07 17.35
CA GLY A 15 -13.32 18.64 15.96
C GLY A 15 -12.66 17.31 15.59
N TRP A 16 -11.93 16.67 16.54
CA TRP A 16 -11.36 15.35 16.32
C TRP A 16 -12.31 14.27 16.82
N SER A 17 -12.30 13.11 16.17
CA SER A 17 -13.17 11.99 16.55
C SER A 17 -12.46 10.65 16.41
N ILE A 18 -13.00 9.62 17.06
CA ILE A 18 -12.66 8.25 16.75
C ILE A 18 -13.55 7.82 15.59
N GLY A 19 -12.93 7.46 14.49
CA GLY A 19 -13.57 6.88 13.31
C GLY A 19 -12.93 5.54 12.96
N SER A 20 -13.09 5.13 11.71
CA SER A 20 -12.44 3.94 11.17
C SER A 20 -11.74 4.26 9.85
N ILE A 21 -10.87 3.35 9.39
CA ILE A 21 -10.27 3.48 8.05
C ILE A 21 -11.36 3.64 7.00
N GLY A 22 -12.47 2.87 7.11
CA GLY A 22 -13.62 2.94 6.21
C GLY A 22 -14.34 4.28 6.20
N SER A 23 -14.24 5.09 7.27
CA SER A 23 -14.76 6.46 7.27
C SER A 23 -13.90 7.44 6.47
N TYR A 24 -12.64 7.11 6.21
CA TYR A 24 -11.72 7.91 5.41
C TYR A 24 -11.68 7.50 3.94
N CYS A 25 -11.63 6.19 3.66
CA CYS A 25 -11.57 5.66 2.30
C CYS A 25 -12.14 4.23 2.24
N ASP A 26 -12.59 3.84 1.04
CA ASP A 26 -12.97 2.44 0.79
C ASP A 26 -11.73 1.56 0.61
N VAL A 27 -11.87 0.25 0.87
CA VAL A 27 -10.82 -0.76 0.68
C VAL A 27 -11.41 -1.91 -0.12
N LYS A 28 -10.72 -2.32 -1.17
CA LYS A 28 -11.13 -3.46 -2.00
C LYS A 28 -9.94 -4.37 -2.30
N SER A 29 -10.18 -5.67 -2.32
CA SER A 29 -9.22 -6.65 -2.82
C SER A 29 -9.07 -6.56 -4.34
N GLY A 30 -7.91 -6.97 -4.87
CA GLY A 30 -7.65 -7.02 -6.29
C GLY A 30 -8.35 -8.16 -7.03
N TYR A 31 -7.90 -8.43 -8.25
CA TYR A 31 -8.50 -9.39 -9.16
C TYR A 31 -7.94 -10.82 -8.97
N ALA A 32 -8.80 -11.83 -9.15
CA ALA A 32 -8.45 -13.24 -9.09
C ALA A 32 -7.91 -13.73 -10.45
N PHE A 33 -6.61 -13.60 -10.67
CA PHE A 33 -5.97 -14.12 -11.88
C PHE A 33 -5.91 -15.64 -11.85
N LYS A 34 -6.19 -16.26 -13.00
CA LYS A 34 -6.08 -17.70 -13.18
C LYS A 34 -4.62 -18.11 -13.38
N SER A 35 -4.26 -19.31 -12.95
CA SER A 35 -2.88 -19.79 -12.98
C SER A 35 -2.30 -19.87 -14.40
N GLU A 36 -3.13 -20.16 -15.39
CA GLU A 36 -2.74 -20.26 -16.80
C GLU A 36 -2.56 -18.90 -17.51
N TRP A 37 -2.81 -17.78 -16.82
CA TRP A 37 -2.70 -16.43 -17.41
C TRP A 37 -1.34 -15.78 -17.23
N TRP A 38 -0.45 -16.40 -16.43
CA TRP A 38 0.88 -15.87 -16.19
C TRP A 38 1.76 -15.99 -17.42
N THR A 39 2.49 -14.94 -17.75
CA THR A 39 3.36 -14.82 -18.92
C THR A 39 4.70 -14.17 -18.53
N ASP A 40 5.73 -14.36 -19.34
CA ASP A 40 7.03 -13.73 -19.12
C ASP A 40 7.01 -12.22 -19.44
N VAL A 41 6.13 -11.80 -20.34
CA VAL A 41 6.01 -10.42 -20.81
C VAL A 41 4.54 -9.99 -20.79
N GLY A 42 4.27 -8.75 -20.37
CA GLY A 42 2.91 -8.22 -20.33
C GLY A 42 2.75 -7.13 -19.28
N HIS A 43 1.51 -6.99 -18.79
CA HIS A 43 1.22 -6.04 -17.71
C HIS A 43 1.55 -6.65 -16.35
N LYS A 44 2.19 -5.87 -15.51
CA LYS A 44 2.60 -6.27 -14.16
C LYS A 44 1.39 -6.50 -13.26
N VAL A 45 1.50 -7.53 -12.42
CA VAL A 45 0.51 -7.85 -11.38
C VAL A 45 1.18 -7.79 -10.01
N ILE A 46 0.75 -6.85 -9.19
CA ILE A 46 1.24 -6.74 -7.81
C ILE A 46 0.63 -7.85 -6.97
N LYS A 47 1.49 -8.64 -6.35
CA LYS A 47 1.17 -9.68 -5.35
C LYS A 47 1.67 -9.25 -3.96
N ILE A 48 1.27 -9.96 -2.94
CA ILE A 48 1.70 -9.70 -1.54
C ILE A 48 3.22 -9.70 -1.36
N ALA A 49 3.94 -10.51 -2.13
CA ALA A 49 5.40 -10.61 -2.08
C ALA A 49 6.10 -9.35 -2.62
N ASN A 50 5.43 -8.57 -3.47
CA ASN A 50 5.99 -7.35 -4.02
C ASN A 50 5.88 -6.13 -3.08
N ILE A 51 5.20 -6.28 -1.93
CA ILE A 51 5.08 -5.22 -0.92
C ILE A 51 6.28 -5.30 0.04
N ILE A 52 7.26 -4.44 -0.16
CA ILE A 52 8.55 -4.46 0.54
C ILE A 52 8.92 -3.04 0.98
N ASN A 53 9.34 -2.88 2.23
CA ASN A 53 9.84 -1.61 2.77
C ASN A 53 8.91 -0.41 2.53
N ASN A 54 7.61 -0.61 2.74
CA ASN A 54 6.56 0.40 2.53
C ASN A 54 6.46 0.92 1.09
N SER A 55 6.97 0.17 0.13
CA SER A 55 6.94 0.43 -1.32
C SER A 55 6.52 -0.82 -2.07
N ILE A 56 6.40 -0.70 -3.39
CA ILE A 56 6.12 -1.83 -4.28
C ILE A 56 7.35 -2.09 -5.13
N ASP A 57 7.87 -3.32 -5.05
CA ASP A 57 8.91 -3.82 -5.94
C ASP A 57 8.27 -4.25 -7.27
N LEU A 58 8.35 -3.37 -8.25
CA LEU A 58 7.78 -3.62 -9.59
C LEU A 58 8.64 -4.57 -10.44
N ASP A 59 9.90 -4.78 -10.07
CA ASP A 59 10.82 -5.62 -10.86
C ASP A 59 10.58 -7.10 -10.60
N SER A 60 10.11 -7.45 -9.40
CA SER A 60 9.74 -8.81 -9.03
C SER A 60 8.28 -9.16 -9.32
N CYS A 61 7.52 -8.30 -9.98
CA CYS A 61 6.15 -8.60 -10.35
C CYS A 61 6.07 -9.64 -11.45
N ASP A 62 5.12 -10.57 -11.33
CA ASP A 62 4.71 -11.40 -12.45
C ASP A 62 3.89 -10.61 -13.47
N ASN A 63 3.76 -11.14 -14.68
CA ASN A 63 3.03 -10.47 -15.75
C ASN A 63 1.84 -11.31 -16.22
N VAL A 64 0.88 -10.62 -16.84
CA VAL A 64 -0.23 -11.23 -17.57
C VAL A 64 -0.35 -10.57 -18.94
N ALA A 65 -0.86 -11.32 -19.91
CA ALA A 65 -1.11 -10.80 -21.24
C ALA A 65 -2.10 -9.61 -21.22
N PRO A 66 -2.01 -8.65 -22.16
CA PRO A 66 -2.86 -7.45 -22.17
C PRO A 66 -4.36 -7.73 -22.08
N GLU A 67 -4.84 -8.75 -22.80
CA GLU A 67 -6.25 -9.15 -22.79
C GLU A 67 -6.73 -9.69 -21.44
N ASN A 68 -5.83 -10.21 -20.59
CA ASN A 68 -6.14 -10.65 -19.24
C ASN A 68 -6.06 -9.50 -18.25
N ALA A 69 -5.15 -8.55 -18.45
CA ALA A 69 -5.10 -7.31 -17.68
C ALA A 69 -6.34 -6.45 -17.91
N GLU A 70 -6.87 -6.41 -19.13
CA GLU A 70 -8.10 -5.66 -19.46
C GLU A 70 -9.31 -6.19 -18.70
N LYS A 71 -9.42 -7.51 -18.46
CA LYS A 71 -10.46 -8.10 -17.61
C LYS A 71 -10.39 -7.61 -16.16
N ALA A 72 -9.21 -7.17 -15.76
CA ALA A 72 -8.93 -6.61 -14.43
C ALA A 72 -8.83 -5.07 -14.45
N SER A 73 -9.38 -4.38 -15.45
CA SER A 73 -9.23 -2.92 -15.63
C SER A 73 -9.71 -2.09 -14.42
N ASN A 74 -10.72 -2.56 -13.69
CA ASN A 74 -11.19 -1.93 -12.45
C ASN A 74 -10.18 -2.02 -11.29
N PHE A 75 -9.11 -2.79 -11.46
CA PHE A 75 -8.08 -3.05 -10.47
C PHE A 75 -6.72 -2.44 -10.86
N TYR A 76 -6.71 -1.54 -11.86
CA TYR A 76 -5.53 -0.74 -12.17
C TYR A 76 -5.19 0.18 -11.01
N VAL A 77 -3.89 0.29 -10.75
CA VAL A 77 -3.34 1.20 -9.73
C VAL A 77 -2.56 2.34 -10.38
N LYS A 78 -2.47 3.43 -9.64
CA LYS A 78 -1.77 4.65 -10.05
C LYS A 78 -0.63 4.93 -9.07
N PRO A 79 0.41 5.68 -9.49
CA PRO A 79 1.41 6.19 -8.56
C PRO A 79 0.77 6.90 -7.37
N GLY A 80 1.21 6.54 -6.16
CA GLY A 80 0.67 7.07 -4.93
C GLY A 80 -0.52 6.30 -4.32
N ASP A 81 -1.07 5.30 -5.02
CA ASP A 81 -2.01 4.36 -4.39
C ASP A 81 -1.32 3.61 -3.24
N ILE A 82 -2.05 3.40 -2.15
CA ILE A 82 -1.57 2.61 -1.02
C ILE A 82 -2.19 1.23 -1.12
N LEU A 83 -1.34 0.21 -0.97
CA LEU A 83 -1.71 -1.20 -1.01
C LEU A 83 -1.37 -1.87 0.32
N ILE A 84 -2.07 -2.97 0.62
CA ILE A 84 -1.85 -3.78 1.82
C ILE A 84 -1.88 -5.26 1.48
N ALA A 85 -0.93 -6.03 2.03
CA ALA A 85 -0.98 -7.48 1.96
C ALA A 85 -2.08 -8.02 2.88
N MET A 86 -3.01 -8.80 2.33
CA MET A 86 -4.18 -9.28 3.08
C MET A 86 -4.01 -10.70 3.62
N THR A 87 -2.98 -11.43 3.19
CA THR A 87 -2.79 -12.85 3.53
C THR A 87 -1.31 -13.22 3.64
N GLY A 88 -1.03 -14.34 4.33
CA GLY A 88 0.29 -14.96 4.41
C GLY A 88 1.25 -14.24 5.36
N ALA A 89 2.53 -14.61 5.31
CA ALA A 89 3.57 -14.08 6.20
C ALA A 89 3.81 -12.57 6.10
N THR A 90 3.25 -11.90 5.10
CA THR A 90 3.34 -10.46 4.88
C THR A 90 2.05 -9.73 5.21
N THR A 91 1.06 -10.40 5.81
CA THR A 91 -0.23 -9.80 6.19
C THR A 91 -0.03 -8.49 6.95
N GLY A 92 -0.76 -7.46 6.53
CA GLY A 92 -0.70 -6.12 7.11
C GLY A 92 0.45 -5.25 6.63
N LYS A 93 1.43 -5.77 5.89
CA LYS A 93 2.45 -4.91 5.27
C LYS A 93 1.80 -4.01 4.22
N ILE A 94 2.17 -2.76 4.25
CA ILE A 94 1.69 -1.74 3.31
C ILE A 94 2.79 -1.31 2.35
N GLY A 95 2.39 -0.77 1.20
CA GLY A 95 3.31 -0.16 0.25
C GLY A 95 2.62 0.90 -0.60
N VAL A 96 3.38 1.94 -0.96
CA VAL A 96 2.94 2.96 -1.91
C VAL A 96 3.41 2.57 -3.30
N VAL A 97 2.50 2.64 -4.27
CA VAL A 97 2.82 2.41 -5.69
C VAL A 97 3.78 3.51 -6.17
N PRO A 98 5.00 3.15 -6.63
CA PRO A 98 5.99 4.12 -7.08
C PRO A 98 5.60 4.78 -8.41
N TYR A 99 6.33 5.78 -8.83
CA TYR A 99 6.19 6.33 -10.18
C TYR A 99 6.53 5.28 -11.22
N CYS A 100 5.62 5.09 -12.16
CA CYS A 100 5.78 4.22 -13.32
C CYS A 100 4.80 4.66 -14.42
N ASP A 101 5.18 4.41 -15.68
CA ASP A 101 4.35 4.69 -16.85
C ASP A 101 3.60 3.44 -17.32
N GLU A 102 3.80 2.31 -16.67
CA GLU A 102 3.20 1.03 -17.02
C GLU A 102 1.81 0.89 -16.39
N LEU A 103 0.90 0.21 -17.10
CA LEU A 103 -0.36 -0.23 -16.52
C LEU A 103 -0.10 -1.43 -15.60
N ILE A 104 -0.52 -1.29 -14.35
CA ILE A 104 -0.29 -2.28 -13.31
C ILE A 104 -1.64 -2.65 -12.69
N VAL A 105 -1.85 -3.94 -12.47
CA VAL A 105 -3.03 -4.49 -11.82
C VAL A 105 -2.67 -5.15 -10.49
N VAL A 106 -3.68 -5.40 -9.67
CA VAL A 106 -3.49 -5.92 -8.30
C VAL A 106 -4.14 -7.29 -8.16
N ASN A 107 -3.41 -8.23 -7.55
CA ASN A 107 -3.90 -9.58 -7.26
C ASN A 107 -4.90 -9.56 -6.08
N GLN A 108 -5.83 -10.52 -6.06
CA GLN A 108 -6.91 -10.68 -5.07
C GLN A 108 -6.46 -10.71 -3.59
N ARG A 109 -5.19 -11.03 -3.32
CA ARG A 109 -4.63 -11.07 -1.96
C ARG A 109 -4.02 -9.74 -1.50
N VAL A 110 -4.13 -8.73 -2.35
CA VAL A 110 -3.68 -7.36 -2.06
C VAL A 110 -4.90 -6.45 -2.00
N GLY A 111 -5.04 -5.71 -0.92
CA GLY A 111 -6.05 -4.68 -0.76
C GLY A 111 -5.53 -3.34 -1.30
N ARG A 112 -6.41 -2.56 -1.92
CA ARG A 112 -6.16 -1.18 -2.34
C ARG A 112 -7.04 -0.23 -1.54
N PHE A 113 -6.44 0.82 -0.98
CA PHE A 113 -7.15 1.94 -0.38
C PHE A 113 -7.55 2.93 -1.48
N PHE A 114 -8.85 3.16 -1.64
CA PHE A 114 -9.39 4.04 -2.69
C PHE A 114 -9.35 5.50 -2.25
N LEU A 115 -8.38 6.25 -2.74
CA LEU A 115 -8.16 7.67 -2.41
C LEU A 115 -8.67 8.62 -3.50
N GLY A 116 -9.37 8.11 -4.51
CA GLY A 116 -9.88 8.89 -5.64
C GLY A 116 -8.90 8.98 -6.81
N ASP A 117 -9.13 9.94 -7.71
CA ASP A 117 -8.35 10.07 -8.94
C ASP A 117 -6.93 10.58 -8.75
N LYS A 118 -6.71 11.29 -7.67
CA LYS A 118 -5.41 11.87 -7.29
C LYS A 118 -4.98 11.35 -5.91
N PRO A 119 -4.55 10.09 -5.82
CA PRO A 119 -4.29 9.45 -4.53
C PRO A 119 -3.29 10.22 -3.68
N LEU A 120 -2.28 10.85 -4.27
CA LEU A 120 -1.27 11.63 -3.55
C LEU A 120 -1.83 12.82 -2.75
N GLU A 121 -3.00 13.35 -3.12
CA GLU A 121 -3.63 14.44 -2.36
C GLU A 121 -4.19 13.97 -1.00
N LYS A 122 -4.44 12.66 -0.84
CA LYS A 122 -5.02 12.06 0.38
C LYS A 122 -4.11 11.02 1.04
N ALA A 123 -3.12 10.52 0.32
CA ALA A 123 -2.24 9.46 0.77
C ALA A 123 -1.42 9.80 2.03
N PRO A 124 -0.88 11.02 2.24
CA PRO A 124 -0.01 11.27 3.38
C PRO A 124 -0.64 10.99 4.73
N PHE A 125 -1.87 11.44 4.96
CA PHE A 125 -2.58 11.17 6.22
C PHE A 125 -2.79 9.66 6.42
N LEU A 126 -3.33 8.99 5.40
CA LEU A 126 -3.58 7.54 5.50
C LEU A 126 -2.28 6.77 5.69
N PHE A 127 -1.25 7.05 4.91
CA PHE A 127 0.05 6.37 5.00
C PHE A 127 0.65 6.50 6.39
N SER A 128 0.66 7.73 6.95
CA SER A 128 1.14 7.97 8.31
C SER A 128 0.31 7.24 9.36
N THR A 129 -1.01 7.21 9.18
CA THR A 129 -1.95 6.51 10.08
C THR A 129 -1.70 5.00 10.06
N LEU A 130 -1.52 4.40 8.89
CA LEU A 130 -1.25 2.96 8.75
C LEU A 130 0.10 2.55 9.34
N LEU A 131 1.10 3.42 9.29
CA LEU A 131 2.41 3.21 9.90
C LEU A 131 2.41 3.44 11.42
N TYR A 132 1.40 4.13 11.95
CA TYR A 132 1.31 4.38 13.38
C TYR A 132 1.19 3.07 14.18
N GLY A 133 2.06 2.91 15.18
CA GLY A 133 2.31 1.63 15.83
C GLY A 133 1.08 0.88 16.34
N ARG A 134 0.00 1.56 16.78
CA ARG A 134 -1.25 0.91 17.18
C ARG A 134 -2.01 0.34 15.98
N VAL A 135 -2.19 1.14 14.92
CA VAL A 135 -2.89 0.72 13.69
C VAL A 135 -2.09 -0.38 13.01
N SER A 136 -0.77 -0.20 12.89
CA SER A 136 0.13 -1.20 12.32
C SER A 136 0.05 -2.53 13.07
N ARG A 137 0.09 -2.54 14.40
CA ARG A 137 -0.05 -3.78 15.21
C ARG A 137 -1.42 -4.45 15.03
N HIS A 138 -2.48 -3.67 14.81
CA HIS A 138 -3.81 -4.23 14.56
C HIS A 138 -3.90 -4.90 13.19
N LEU A 139 -3.23 -4.34 12.19
CA LEU A 139 -3.19 -4.87 10.84
C LEU A 139 -2.17 -6.00 10.66
N GLN A 140 -1.12 -6.04 11.50
CA GLN A 140 -0.07 -7.07 11.49
C GLN A 140 -0.21 -7.90 12.78
N PRO A 141 -1.03 -8.94 12.80
CA PRO A 141 -1.16 -9.77 13.99
C PRO A 141 0.20 -10.37 14.36
N ASP A 142 0.64 -10.11 15.59
CA ASP A 142 1.83 -10.73 16.15
C ASP A 142 1.63 -12.25 16.12
N GLY A 143 2.54 -12.99 15.47
CA GLY A 143 2.49 -14.43 15.30
C GLY A 143 2.55 -15.25 16.62
N THR A 144 2.29 -14.62 17.77
CA THR A 144 2.33 -15.23 19.11
C THR A 144 0.96 -15.67 19.65
N ALA A 145 -0.14 -15.29 19.03
CA ALA A 145 -1.46 -15.74 19.44
C ALA A 145 -2.02 -16.66 18.34
N GLY A 146 -2.12 -17.94 18.60
CA GLY A 146 -2.77 -18.96 17.77
C GLY A 146 -4.24 -18.64 17.41
N SER A 147 -4.51 -17.41 16.99
CA SER A 147 -5.78 -16.94 16.45
C SER A 147 -5.79 -17.19 14.95
N ALA A 148 -6.80 -17.89 14.49
CA ALA A 148 -7.09 -18.29 13.12
C ALA A 148 -7.33 -17.12 12.14
N GLN A 149 -6.63 -16.00 12.28
CA GLN A 149 -6.82 -14.80 11.46
C GLN A 149 -5.58 -14.43 10.66
N ASP A 150 -5.04 -15.43 9.94
CA ASP A 150 -3.95 -15.22 8.99
C ASP A 150 -4.37 -14.40 7.77
N ASN A 151 -5.64 -14.07 7.62
CA ASN A 151 -6.19 -13.36 6.47
C ASN A 151 -7.01 -12.14 6.91
N LEU A 152 -6.63 -10.96 6.41
CA LEU A 152 -7.43 -9.75 6.52
C LEU A 152 -8.47 -9.71 5.38
N SER A 153 -9.72 -9.42 5.71
CA SER A 153 -10.71 -9.01 4.70
C SER A 153 -10.69 -7.49 4.51
N ALA A 154 -11.23 -7.02 3.40
CA ALA A 154 -11.39 -5.58 3.18
C ALA A 154 -12.26 -4.93 4.29
N ASP A 155 -13.26 -5.64 4.79
CA ASP A 155 -14.12 -5.16 5.87
C ASP A 155 -13.37 -5.10 7.20
N ASN A 156 -12.56 -6.12 7.55
CA ASN A 156 -11.71 -6.06 8.73
C ASN A 156 -10.79 -4.84 8.71
N ILE A 157 -10.20 -4.52 7.54
CA ILE A 157 -9.34 -3.35 7.39
C ILE A 157 -10.14 -2.05 7.57
N LYS A 158 -11.32 -1.96 6.96
CA LYS A 158 -12.20 -0.78 7.07
C LYS A 158 -12.66 -0.51 8.51
N ASP A 159 -12.86 -1.56 9.29
CA ASP A 159 -13.34 -1.47 10.67
C ASP A 159 -12.24 -1.05 11.67
N VAL A 160 -10.98 -1.02 11.26
CA VAL A 160 -9.89 -0.59 12.14
C VAL A 160 -10.10 0.84 12.61
N ALA A 161 -10.17 1.01 13.93
CA ALA A 161 -10.36 2.31 14.55
C ALA A 161 -9.13 3.21 14.37
N ILE A 162 -9.37 4.43 13.97
CA ILE A 162 -8.35 5.49 13.79
C ILE A 162 -8.83 6.80 14.41
N VAL A 163 -7.91 7.65 14.77
CA VAL A 163 -8.21 9.05 15.10
C VAL A 163 -8.37 9.83 13.80
N VAL A 164 -9.52 10.49 13.65
CA VAL A 164 -9.84 11.32 12.48
C VAL A 164 -9.86 12.79 12.92
N PRO A 165 -8.84 13.56 12.56
CA PRO A 165 -8.81 15.00 12.79
C PRO A 165 -9.93 15.74 12.03
N ASP A 166 -10.15 17.00 12.39
CA ASP A 166 -10.97 17.91 11.58
C ASP A 166 -10.49 17.90 10.10
N THR A 167 -11.43 18.03 9.18
CA THR A 167 -11.15 17.98 7.73
C THR A 167 -10.06 18.97 7.31
N LYS A 168 -10.08 20.20 7.85
CA LYS A 168 -9.08 21.23 7.53
C LYS A 168 -7.68 20.82 7.98
N VAL A 169 -7.58 20.14 9.13
CA VAL A 169 -6.31 19.61 9.64
C VAL A 169 -5.79 18.52 8.71
N ILE A 170 -6.65 17.60 8.29
CA ILE A 170 -6.29 16.53 7.33
C ILE A 170 -5.83 17.13 5.99
N GLU A 171 -6.56 18.11 5.45
CA GLU A 171 -6.22 18.78 4.19
C GLU A 171 -4.87 19.51 4.29
N SER A 172 -4.65 20.25 5.38
CA SER A 172 -3.39 20.94 5.65
C SER A 172 -2.23 19.96 5.79
N PHE A 173 -2.42 18.85 6.53
CA PHE A 173 -1.44 17.79 6.66
C PHE A 173 -1.09 17.17 5.31
N ASN A 174 -2.09 16.79 4.53
CA ASN A 174 -1.88 16.21 3.22
C ASN A 174 -1.15 17.17 2.28
N SER A 175 -1.57 18.43 2.22
CA SER A 175 -0.91 19.46 1.41
C SER A 175 0.55 19.66 1.77
N THR A 176 0.86 19.69 3.07
CA THR A 176 2.24 19.84 3.56
C THR A 176 3.10 18.63 3.26
N HIS A 177 2.55 17.42 3.44
CA HIS A 177 3.34 16.18 3.40
C HIS A 177 3.32 15.45 2.07
N GLN A 178 2.47 15.84 1.10
CA GLN A 178 2.44 15.20 -0.21
C GLN A 178 3.81 15.25 -0.94
N ASN A 179 4.57 16.33 -0.78
CA ASN A 179 5.88 16.45 -1.38
C ASN A 179 6.92 15.54 -0.72
N HIS A 180 6.80 15.28 0.59
CA HIS A 180 7.63 14.29 1.27
C HIS A 180 7.35 12.88 0.75
N LEU A 181 6.07 12.52 0.60
CA LEU A 181 5.68 11.23 0.03
C LEU A 181 6.15 11.08 -1.42
N LYS A 182 6.02 12.14 -2.24
CA LYS A 182 6.58 12.18 -3.60
C LYS A 182 8.09 11.94 -3.60
N SER A 183 8.83 12.59 -2.69
CA SER A 183 10.27 12.40 -2.57
C SER A 183 10.63 10.97 -2.21
N ILE A 184 9.89 10.33 -1.30
CA ILE A 184 10.07 8.91 -0.96
C ILE A 184 9.87 8.04 -2.21
N MET A 185 8.81 8.28 -2.97
CA MET A 185 8.51 7.53 -4.20
C MET A 185 9.58 7.71 -5.27
N LEU A 186 10.10 8.92 -5.45
CA LEU A 186 11.18 9.23 -6.40
C LEU A 186 12.48 8.56 -5.97
N ASN A 187 12.86 8.67 -4.70
CA ASN A 187 14.06 8.03 -4.18
C ASN A 187 14.00 6.50 -4.35
N ASN A 188 12.84 5.89 -4.11
CA ASN A 188 12.66 4.45 -4.32
C ASN A 188 12.81 4.07 -5.82
N ALA A 189 12.30 4.89 -6.74
CA ALA A 189 12.47 4.68 -8.18
C ALA A 189 13.93 4.83 -8.60
N GLU A 190 14.64 5.80 -8.04
CA GLU A 190 16.08 6.01 -8.27
C GLU A 190 16.92 4.84 -7.74
N ILE A 191 16.69 4.41 -6.51
CA ILE A 191 17.37 3.24 -5.91
C ILE A 191 17.19 2.02 -6.82
N ARG A 192 15.97 1.78 -7.32
CA ARG A 192 15.69 0.68 -8.24
C ARG A 192 16.53 0.79 -9.53
N THR A 193 16.62 1.98 -10.09
CA THR A 193 17.42 2.23 -11.32
C THR A 193 18.91 2.01 -11.08
N LEU A 194 19.43 2.52 -9.96
CA LEU A 194 20.83 2.37 -9.57
C LEU A 194 21.19 0.90 -9.29
N SER A 195 20.30 0.14 -8.63
CA SER A 195 20.50 -1.29 -8.40
C SER A 195 20.59 -2.07 -9.70
N LYS A 196 19.73 -1.80 -10.69
CA LYS A 196 19.80 -2.41 -12.01
C LYS A 196 21.12 -2.08 -12.74
N LEU A 197 21.56 -0.81 -12.67
CA LEU A 197 22.81 -0.41 -13.27
C LEU A 197 23.99 -1.13 -12.61
N GLN A 198 23.98 -1.25 -11.29
CA GLN A 198 24.99 -2.03 -10.55
C GLN A 198 25.04 -3.49 -11.01
N ASP A 199 23.90 -4.15 -11.15
CA ASP A 199 23.82 -5.54 -11.61
C ASP A 199 24.41 -5.69 -13.04
N ILE A 200 24.08 -4.78 -13.95
CA ILE A 200 24.63 -4.76 -15.31
C ILE A 200 26.16 -4.60 -15.28
N MET A 201 26.67 -3.67 -14.49
CA MET A 201 28.12 -3.43 -14.37
C MET A 201 28.84 -4.66 -13.77
N LEU A 202 28.28 -5.28 -12.75
CA LEU A 202 28.84 -6.50 -12.15
C LEU A 202 28.85 -7.68 -13.14
N ALA A 203 27.77 -7.83 -13.92
CA ALA A 203 27.72 -8.83 -14.98
C ALA A 203 28.81 -8.63 -16.03
N GLN A 204 29.07 -7.39 -16.46
CA GLN A 204 30.14 -7.07 -17.40
C GLN A 204 31.55 -7.37 -16.85
N ILE A 205 31.80 -7.03 -15.57
CA ILE A 205 33.09 -7.26 -14.92
C ILE A 205 33.34 -8.77 -14.70
N SER A 206 32.27 -9.52 -14.37
CA SER A 206 32.37 -10.97 -14.12
C SER A 206 32.42 -11.84 -15.37
N GLY A 207 32.33 -11.25 -16.56
CA GLY A 207 32.42 -11.95 -17.85
C GLY A 207 31.24 -12.89 -18.14
N ARG A 208 30.09 -12.63 -17.56
CA ARG A 208 28.84 -13.37 -17.76
C ARG A 208 27.83 -12.60 -18.55
#